data_90483e3c198b7c82db359fff907bf3d1
#
_entry.id   90483e3c198b7c82db359fff907bf3d1
#
_cell.length_a   1.000
_cell.length_b   1.000
_cell.length_c   1.000
_cell.angle_alpha   90.00
_cell.angle_beta   90.00
_cell.angle_gamma   90.00
#
_symmetry.space_group_name_H-M   'P 1'
#
loop_
_entity.id
_entity.type
_entity.pdbx_description
1 polymer ?
#
loop_
_entity_poly.entity_id
_entity_poly.type
_entity_poly.pdbx_seq_one_letter_code
_entity_poly.pdbx_strand_id
1 'polypeptide(L)'
;MKDVKISEENALQELRKFIHRWVKKPVSDDKLAEEYPDILEAIMSGNLEINSDFVPTYTLVHPIKNDSDEISRSVVNFKTRVKPTVKADLASGLDLQKQTAKYALILIAHVIGCTTAELDKFEREDYDVIQQLSAVFM
;
A
#
# COMPACT_ATOMS: atom_id res chain seq x y z
N MET A 1 -4.55 -19.23 -3.49
CA MET A 1 -3.44 -18.87 -4.37
C MET A 1 -3.92 -17.95 -5.47
N LYS A 2 -3.26 -16.82 -5.67
CA LYS A 2 -3.66 -15.88 -6.71
C LYS A 2 -3.24 -16.37 -8.09
N ASP A 3 -4.08 -16.15 -9.08
CA ASP A 3 -3.73 -16.45 -10.46
C ASP A 3 -2.68 -15.44 -10.95
N VAL A 4 -1.65 -15.95 -11.64
CA VAL A 4 -0.62 -15.10 -12.24
C VAL A 4 -1.11 -14.64 -13.60
N LYS A 5 -1.29 -13.32 -13.77
CA LYS A 5 -1.72 -12.70 -15.04
C LYS A 5 -0.57 -12.04 -15.79
N ILE A 6 0.50 -11.66 -15.08
CA ILE A 6 1.68 -10.99 -15.62
C ILE A 6 2.89 -11.82 -15.20
N SER A 7 3.84 -12.04 -16.13
CA SER A 7 5.06 -12.77 -15.81
C SER A 7 5.87 -12.05 -14.73
N GLU A 8 6.66 -12.78 -13.96
CA GLU A 8 7.51 -12.20 -12.93
C GLU A 8 8.49 -11.18 -13.52
N GLU A 9 9.05 -11.46 -14.70
CA GLU A 9 9.96 -10.56 -15.39
C GLU A 9 9.31 -9.20 -15.69
N ASN A 10 8.10 -9.22 -16.26
CA ASN A 10 7.36 -8.00 -16.58
C ASN A 10 6.91 -7.27 -15.31
N ALA A 11 6.49 -8.01 -14.29
CA ALA A 11 6.11 -7.43 -13.00
C ALA A 11 7.30 -6.76 -12.32
N LEU A 12 8.50 -7.34 -12.39
CA LEU A 12 9.72 -6.74 -11.86
C LEU A 12 10.07 -5.44 -12.58
N GLN A 13 9.86 -5.37 -13.89
CA GLN A 13 10.08 -4.14 -14.66
C GLN A 13 9.13 -3.03 -14.21
N GLU A 14 7.85 -3.36 -14.02
CA GLU A 14 6.87 -2.39 -13.52
C GLU A 14 7.19 -1.95 -12.10
N LEU A 15 7.57 -2.89 -11.23
CA LEU A 15 7.97 -2.59 -9.86
C LEU A 15 9.19 -1.66 -9.84
N ARG A 16 10.20 -1.93 -10.68
CA ARG A 16 11.40 -1.10 -10.77
C ARG A 16 11.05 0.33 -11.13
N LYS A 17 10.22 0.53 -12.16
CA LYS A 17 9.80 1.86 -12.61
C LYS A 17 9.03 2.59 -11.51
N PHE A 18 8.15 1.89 -10.83
CA PHE A 18 7.36 2.43 -9.73
C PHE A 18 8.26 2.87 -8.56
N ILE A 19 9.15 2.00 -8.12
CA ILE A 19 10.07 2.32 -7.01
C ILE A 19 11.02 3.46 -7.38
N HIS A 20 11.57 3.46 -8.60
CA HIS A 20 12.45 4.55 -9.05
C HIS A 20 11.72 5.89 -9.09
N ARG A 21 10.42 5.90 -9.36
CA ARG A 21 9.62 7.14 -9.38
C ARG A 21 9.48 7.75 -7.98
N TRP A 22 9.27 6.92 -6.97
CA TRP A 22 8.91 7.39 -5.63
C TRP A 22 10.02 7.28 -4.59
N VAL A 23 10.92 6.35 -4.75
CA VAL A 23 12.03 6.12 -3.82
C VAL A 23 13.33 6.57 -4.47
N LYS A 24 14.05 7.48 -3.80
CA LYS A 24 15.25 8.11 -4.38
C LYS A 24 16.47 7.19 -4.41
N LYS A 25 16.55 6.19 -3.53
CA LYS A 25 17.70 5.29 -3.48
C LYS A 25 17.56 4.22 -4.55
N PRO A 26 18.58 4.02 -5.41
CA PRO A 26 18.54 2.93 -6.38
C PRO A 26 18.55 1.58 -5.65
N VAL A 27 17.69 0.68 -6.11
CA VAL A 27 17.57 -0.68 -5.58
C VAL A 27 17.83 -1.65 -6.73
N SER A 28 18.73 -2.62 -6.51
CA SER A 28 19.01 -3.65 -7.52
C SER A 28 17.79 -4.57 -7.68
N ASP A 29 17.67 -5.20 -8.86
CA ASP A 29 16.54 -6.09 -9.15
C ASP A 29 16.41 -7.24 -8.14
N ASP A 30 17.53 -7.79 -7.68
CA ASP A 30 17.55 -8.84 -6.68
C ASP A 30 16.93 -8.40 -5.35
N LYS A 31 17.16 -7.13 -4.98
CA LYS A 31 16.63 -6.56 -3.74
C LYS A 31 15.18 -6.12 -3.87
N LEU A 32 14.72 -5.76 -5.07
CA LEU A 32 13.34 -5.36 -5.29
C LEU A 32 12.37 -6.45 -4.86
N ALA A 33 12.64 -7.69 -5.29
CA ALA A 33 11.81 -8.83 -4.94
C ALA A 33 11.85 -9.15 -3.45
N GLU A 34 12.99 -8.92 -2.78
CA GLU A 34 13.14 -9.15 -1.34
C GLU A 34 12.47 -8.06 -0.50
N GLU A 35 12.59 -6.80 -0.91
CA GLU A 35 12.06 -5.66 -0.14
C GLU A 35 10.58 -5.40 -0.38
N TYR A 36 10.08 -5.74 -1.57
CA TYR A 36 8.69 -5.47 -1.97
C TYR A 36 7.98 -6.72 -2.50
N PRO A 37 8.02 -7.84 -1.76
CA PRO A 37 7.43 -9.10 -2.25
C PRO A 37 5.91 -9.01 -2.42
N ASP A 38 5.22 -8.29 -1.55
CA ASP A 38 3.76 -8.20 -1.62
C ASP A 38 3.30 -7.31 -2.77
N ILE A 39 4.03 -6.23 -3.05
CA ILE A 39 3.75 -5.37 -4.21
C ILE A 39 3.98 -6.17 -5.49
N LEU A 40 5.09 -6.90 -5.58
CA LEU A 40 5.42 -7.73 -6.74
C LEU A 40 4.32 -8.75 -7.02
N GLU A 41 3.90 -9.48 -5.99
CA GLU A 41 2.84 -10.48 -6.12
C GLU A 41 1.53 -9.85 -6.57
N ALA A 42 1.19 -8.68 -6.03
CA ALA A 42 -0.02 -7.95 -6.39
C ALA A 42 0.00 -7.50 -7.86
N ILE A 43 1.16 -7.09 -8.38
CA ILE A 43 1.31 -6.76 -9.81
C ILE A 43 1.11 -8.03 -10.65
N MET A 44 1.75 -9.14 -10.27
CA MET A 44 1.65 -10.41 -10.99
C MET A 44 0.22 -10.92 -11.07
N SER A 45 -0.54 -10.80 -9.99
CA SER A 45 -1.93 -11.25 -9.93
C SER A 45 -2.92 -10.33 -10.65
N GLY A 46 -2.47 -9.11 -11.02
CA GLY A 46 -3.34 -8.11 -11.63
C GLY A 46 -4.19 -7.33 -10.64
N ASN A 47 -4.06 -7.58 -9.34
CA ASN A 47 -4.79 -6.83 -8.31
C ASN A 47 -4.25 -5.41 -8.14
N LEU A 48 -2.97 -5.20 -8.41
CA LEU A 48 -2.37 -3.88 -8.39
C LEU A 48 -2.15 -3.39 -9.82
N GLU A 49 -2.72 -2.24 -10.14
CA GLU A 49 -2.50 -1.54 -11.41
C GLU A 49 -1.79 -0.23 -11.12
N ILE A 50 -0.79 0.07 -11.94
CA ILE A 50 0.00 1.31 -11.84
C ILE A 50 -0.24 2.10 -13.12
N ASN A 51 -0.78 3.32 -12.99
CA ASN A 51 -1.11 4.14 -14.16
C ASN A 51 0.15 4.83 -14.75
N SER A 52 -0.05 5.64 -15.80
CA SER A 52 1.05 6.33 -16.49
C SER A 52 1.78 7.35 -15.60
N ASP A 53 1.14 7.84 -14.55
CA ASP A 53 1.74 8.74 -13.55
C ASP A 53 2.38 7.99 -12.39
N PHE A 54 2.48 6.66 -12.49
CA PHE A 54 3.00 5.76 -11.45
C PHE A 54 2.21 5.81 -10.16
N VAL A 55 0.90 6.08 -10.23
CA VAL A 55 -0.01 6.04 -9.10
C VAL A 55 -0.69 4.68 -9.06
N PRO A 56 -0.63 3.98 -7.91
CA PRO A 56 -1.20 2.63 -7.80
C PRO A 56 -2.68 2.68 -7.47
N THR A 57 -3.41 1.68 -7.98
CA THR A 57 -4.77 1.35 -7.57
C THR A 57 -4.79 -0.14 -7.23
N TYR A 58 -5.17 -0.47 -6.01
CA TYR A 58 -5.20 -1.86 -5.55
C TYR A 58 -6.63 -2.35 -5.42
N THR A 59 -6.95 -3.44 -6.12
CA THR A 59 -8.23 -4.13 -6.00
C THR A 59 -8.10 -5.20 -4.92
N LEU A 60 -8.93 -5.13 -3.90
CA LEU A 60 -8.90 -6.08 -2.78
C LEU A 60 -9.18 -7.50 -3.25
N VAL A 61 -8.38 -8.45 -2.78
CA VAL A 61 -8.65 -9.88 -2.96
C VAL A 61 -9.88 -10.27 -2.13
N HIS A 62 -10.01 -9.64 -0.95
CA HIS A 62 -11.13 -9.86 -0.04
C HIS A 62 -11.88 -8.55 0.19
N PRO A 63 -12.89 -8.22 -0.64
CA PRO A 63 -13.67 -7.00 -0.47
C PRO A 63 -14.27 -6.91 0.93
N ILE A 64 -14.30 -5.70 1.48
CA ILE A 64 -14.88 -5.44 2.81
C ILE A 64 -16.38 -5.31 2.67
N LYS A 65 -17.12 -6.02 3.51
CA LYS A 65 -18.58 -5.99 3.55
C LYS A 65 -19.07 -5.27 4.82
N ASN A 66 -20.22 -4.60 4.70
CA ASN A 66 -20.90 -4.00 5.84
C ASN A 66 -21.79 -5.02 6.55
N ASP A 67 -22.49 -4.58 7.60
CA ASP A 67 -23.36 -5.45 8.39
C ASP A 67 -24.54 -6.05 7.57
N SER A 68 -24.89 -5.41 6.46
CA SER A 68 -25.95 -5.88 5.54
C SER A 68 -25.42 -6.81 4.43
N ASP A 69 -24.17 -7.28 4.56
CA ASP A 69 -23.45 -8.12 3.59
C ASP A 69 -23.26 -7.46 2.22
N GLU A 70 -23.34 -6.14 2.17
CA GLU A 70 -23.03 -5.36 0.97
C GLU A 70 -21.57 -4.94 0.95
N ILE A 71 -20.96 -4.91 -0.25
CA ILE A 71 -19.56 -4.48 -0.40
C ILE A 71 -19.45 -2.99 -0.08
N SER A 72 -18.70 -2.65 0.98
CA SER A 72 -18.44 -1.28 1.36
C SER A 72 -17.13 -0.74 0.78
N ARG A 73 -16.17 -1.64 0.47
CA ARG A 73 -14.90 -1.28 -0.14
C ARG A 73 -14.38 -2.45 -0.97
N SER A 74 -14.02 -2.18 -2.22
CA SER A 74 -13.41 -3.19 -3.11
C SER A 74 -12.10 -2.70 -3.72
N VAL A 75 -11.82 -1.40 -3.67
CA VAL A 75 -10.64 -0.77 -4.28
C VAL A 75 -10.02 0.18 -3.27
N VAL A 76 -8.69 0.25 -3.27
CA VAL A 76 -7.92 1.17 -2.44
C VAL A 76 -7.10 2.09 -3.35
N ASN A 77 -7.26 3.40 -3.15
CA ASN A 77 -6.46 4.43 -3.80
C ASN A 77 -5.48 5.01 -2.79
N PHE A 78 -4.35 5.50 -3.26
CA PHE A 78 -3.26 5.97 -2.42
C PHE A 78 -2.94 7.43 -2.66
N LYS A 79 -2.78 8.20 -1.59
CA LYS A 79 -2.20 9.54 -1.67
C LYS A 79 -0.70 9.37 -1.87
N THR A 80 -0.15 10.01 -2.88
CA THR A 80 1.25 9.83 -3.25
C THR A 80 2.22 10.69 -2.42
N ARG A 81 1.68 11.51 -1.51
CA ARG A 81 2.49 12.34 -0.62
C ARG A 81 1.74 12.65 0.66
N VAL A 82 2.43 12.55 1.77
CA VAL A 82 1.96 13.08 3.05
C VAL A 82 2.75 14.35 3.33
N LYS A 83 2.06 15.50 3.36
CA LYS A 83 2.71 16.80 3.59
C LYS A 83 3.31 16.86 5.00
N PRO A 84 4.45 17.55 5.18
CA PRO A 84 5.07 17.66 6.52
C PRO A 84 4.15 18.21 7.60
N THR A 85 3.33 19.21 7.27
CA THR A 85 2.36 19.78 8.22
C THR A 85 1.29 18.77 8.62
N VAL A 86 0.85 17.92 7.68
CA VAL A 86 -0.10 16.86 7.94
C VAL A 86 0.52 15.79 8.84
N LYS A 87 1.78 15.41 8.59
CA LYS A 87 2.49 14.46 9.48
C LYS A 87 2.55 14.98 10.90
N ALA A 88 2.86 16.26 11.07
CA ALA A 88 2.92 16.89 12.39
C ALA A 88 1.55 16.85 13.09
N ASP A 89 0.48 17.17 12.35
CA ASP A 89 -0.88 17.13 12.89
C ASP A 89 -1.29 15.71 13.30
N LEU A 90 -0.96 14.72 12.49
CA LEU A 90 -1.27 13.33 12.79
C LEU A 90 -0.48 12.78 13.97
N ALA A 91 0.73 13.31 14.22
CA ALA A 91 1.54 12.95 15.38
C ALA A 91 1.12 13.68 16.66
N SER A 92 0.25 14.68 16.56
CA SER A 92 -0.17 15.50 17.71
C SER A 92 -0.81 14.63 18.81
N GLY A 93 -0.35 14.82 20.04
CA GLY A 93 -0.84 14.06 21.19
C GLY A 93 -0.22 12.66 21.32
N LEU A 94 0.70 12.27 20.44
CA LEU A 94 1.37 10.98 20.50
C LEU A 94 2.78 11.10 21.09
N ASP A 95 3.16 10.10 21.89
CA ASP A 95 4.54 9.90 22.29
C ASP A 95 5.21 9.01 21.25
N LEU A 96 5.95 9.61 20.31
CA LEU A 96 6.51 8.89 19.17
C LEU A 96 7.55 7.83 19.59
N GLN A 97 8.16 7.95 20.75
CA GLN A 97 9.08 6.91 21.23
C GLN A 97 8.34 5.66 21.69
N LYS A 98 7.13 5.82 22.27
CA LYS A 98 6.34 4.71 22.80
C LYS A 98 5.23 4.26 21.85
N GLN A 99 4.77 5.14 20.97
CA GLN A 99 3.60 4.91 20.11
C GLN A 99 3.94 4.91 18.63
N THR A 100 5.15 4.46 18.28
CA THR A 100 5.61 4.38 16.88
C THR A 100 4.66 3.57 16.01
N ALA A 101 4.22 2.41 16.49
CA ALA A 101 3.30 1.54 15.76
C ALA A 101 1.94 2.21 15.54
N LYS A 102 1.43 2.91 16.54
CA LYS A 102 0.17 3.66 16.42
C LYS A 102 0.29 4.77 15.39
N TYR A 103 1.40 5.50 15.39
CA TYR A 103 1.65 6.54 14.39
C TYR A 103 1.71 5.97 12.97
N ALA A 104 2.36 4.83 12.80
CA ALA A 104 2.41 4.15 11.49
C ALA A 104 1.02 3.79 10.97
N LEU A 105 0.14 3.27 11.84
CA LEU A 105 -1.26 2.97 11.47
C LEU A 105 -2.03 4.23 11.07
N ILE A 106 -1.84 5.32 11.79
CA ILE A 106 -2.46 6.62 11.48
C ILE A 106 -2.02 7.11 10.11
N LEU A 107 -0.73 6.99 9.79
CA LEU A 107 -0.20 7.39 8.47
C LEU A 107 -0.77 6.52 7.35
N ILE A 108 -0.82 5.20 7.54
CA ILE A 108 -1.40 4.28 6.55
C ILE A 108 -2.86 4.64 6.30
N ALA A 109 -3.65 4.84 7.36
CA ALA A 109 -5.06 5.22 7.24
C ALA A 109 -5.20 6.54 6.46
N HIS A 110 -4.33 7.52 6.71
CA HIS A 110 -4.35 8.78 5.98
C HIS A 110 -4.04 8.58 4.50
N VAL A 111 -3.02 7.78 4.17
CA VAL A 111 -2.60 7.52 2.79
C VAL A 111 -3.73 6.88 1.98
N ILE A 112 -4.48 5.95 2.55
CA ILE A 112 -5.57 5.26 1.85
C ILE A 112 -6.95 5.90 2.06
N GLY A 113 -7.02 6.96 2.88
CA GLY A 113 -8.26 7.71 3.08
C GLY A 113 -9.32 6.98 3.91
N CYS A 114 -8.91 6.32 4.99
CA CYS A 114 -9.84 5.65 5.89
C CYS A 114 -9.50 5.97 7.36
N THR A 115 -10.26 5.42 8.29
CA THR A 115 -9.98 5.50 9.72
C THR A 115 -9.07 4.36 10.16
N THR A 116 -8.41 4.51 11.31
CA THR A 116 -7.60 3.41 11.85
C THR A 116 -8.44 2.19 12.20
N ALA A 117 -9.70 2.40 12.62
CA ALA A 117 -10.62 1.29 12.88
C ALA A 117 -10.94 0.48 11.62
N GLU A 118 -11.02 1.14 10.47
CA GLU A 118 -11.26 0.44 9.20
C GLU A 118 -10.08 -0.44 8.79
N LEU A 119 -8.86 -0.13 9.23
CA LEU A 119 -7.69 -0.96 8.92
C LEU A 119 -7.85 -2.39 9.46
N ASP A 120 -8.55 -2.56 10.56
CA ASP A 120 -8.79 -3.89 11.15
C ASP A 120 -9.72 -4.76 10.30
N LYS A 121 -10.46 -4.16 9.37
CA LYS A 121 -11.39 -4.88 8.50
C LYS A 121 -10.72 -5.53 7.30
N PHE A 122 -9.49 -5.13 6.96
CA PHE A 122 -8.76 -5.73 5.86
C PHE A 122 -8.26 -7.12 6.25
N GLU A 123 -8.40 -8.08 5.34
CA GLU A 123 -7.75 -9.38 5.50
C GLU A 123 -6.22 -9.19 5.42
N ARG A 124 -5.50 -10.08 6.08
CA ARG A 124 -4.04 -9.99 6.17
C ARG A 124 -3.36 -9.82 4.81
N GLU A 125 -3.80 -10.62 3.85
CA GLU A 125 -3.23 -10.61 2.49
C GLU A 125 -3.32 -9.22 1.85
N ASP A 126 -4.48 -8.58 1.97
CA ASP A 126 -4.70 -7.23 1.44
C ASP A 126 -3.96 -6.18 2.26
N TYR A 127 -3.97 -6.32 3.58
CA TYR A 127 -3.29 -5.37 4.45
C TYR A 127 -1.78 -5.34 4.22
N ASP A 128 -1.16 -6.50 4.00
CA ASP A 128 0.29 -6.58 3.74
C ASP A 128 0.68 -5.79 2.49
N VAL A 129 -0.12 -5.86 1.42
CA VAL A 129 0.09 -5.07 0.20
C VAL A 129 -0.09 -3.58 0.48
N ILE A 130 -1.18 -3.23 1.18
CA ILE A 130 -1.48 -1.84 1.55
C ILE A 130 -0.35 -1.24 2.38
N GLN A 131 0.18 -1.99 3.34
CA GLN A 131 1.27 -1.56 4.20
C GLN A 131 2.54 -1.27 3.39
N GLN A 132 2.93 -2.17 2.49
CA GLN A 132 4.09 -1.97 1.64
C GLN A 132 3.94 -0.76 0.72
N LEU A 133 2.79 -0.63 0.07
CA LEU A 133 2.50 0.50 -0.81
C LEU A 133 2.50 1.82 -0.04
N SER A 134 1.84 1.85 1.11
CA SER A 134 1.77 3.07 1.93
C SER A 134 3.16 3.54 2.37
N ALA A 135 4.05 2.61 2.70
CA ALA A 135 5.41 2.94 3.11
C ALA A 135 6.20 3.68 2.02
N VAL A 136 5.89 3.44 0.75
CA VAL A 136 6.53 4.13 -0.37
C VAL A 136 6.20 5.64 -0.35
N PHE A 137 5.01 6.00 0.12
CA PHE A 137 4.51 7.39 0.10
C PHE A 137 4.61 8.12 1.45
N MET A 138 5.02 7.45 2.50
CA MET A 138 5.12 8.00 3.85
C MET A 138 6.43 8.76 4.16
#